data_da7b1ae39a3809a42168f7746237ff80
#
_entry.id   da7b1ae39a3809a42168f7746237ff80
#
_cell.length_a   1.000
_cell.length_b   1.000
_cell.length_c   1.000
_cell.angle_alpha   90.00
_cell.angle_beta   90.00
_cell.angle_gamma   90.00
#
_symmetry.space_group_name_H-M   'P 1'
#
loop_
_entity.id
_entity.type
_entity.pdbx_description
1 polymer ?
#
loop_
_entity_poly.entity_id
_entity_poly.type
_entity_poly.pdbx_seq_one_letter_code
_entity_poly.pdbx_strand_id
1 'polypeptide(L)'
;MTRPVRLAAAASVLLLLLAGCQSTDSTGVVRTNEPAKGDYTAFGDTFDGLKTVSDVDYYASDQAVTEAKTQFRSENYGNAGALFYKATRLAPNDGVAWLGLAASCDRIRRFDLSDLAYSRAYRLLGATPEYYNNVGYSYLLRGKLQEARSNFLKAYELAPNDPTVANNLKLLSSSVRNIERS
;
A
#
# COMPACT_ATOMS: atom_id res chain seq x y z
N MET A 1 16.55 62.68 -48.28
CA MET A 1 17.07 62.62 -46.90
C MET A 1 15.92 62.23 -45.97
N THR A 2 15.70 60.94 -45.73
CA THR A 2 14.65 60.42 -44.85
C THR A 2 15.28 59.38 -43.93
N ARG A 3 15.27 59.66 -42.61
CA ARG A 3 15.80 58.81 -41.56
C ARG A 3 14.83 57.66 -41.27
N PRO A 4 15.27 56.41 -41.04
CA PRO A 4 14.37 55.33 -40.61
C PRO A 4 14.17 55.40 -39.09
N VAL A 5 12.91 55.30 -38.71
CA VAL A 5 12.45 55.10 -37.32
C VAL A 5 12.71 53.67 -36.91
N ARG A 6 13.47 53.48 -35.84
CA ARG A 6 13.66 52.17 -35.22
C ARG A 6 12.49 51.85 -34.26
N LEU A 7 11.65 50.91 -34.62
CA LEU A 7 10.68 50.30 -33.69
C LEU A 7 11.46 49.34 -32.76
N ALA A 8 11.48 49.62 -31.49
CA ALA A 8 11.91 48.67 -30.45
C ALA A 8 10.72 47.76 -30.07
N ALA A 9 10.79 46.50 -30.45
CA ALA A 9 9.84 45.48 -29.99
C ALA A 9 10.18 45.06 -28.55
N ALA A 10 9.38 45.45 -27.58
CA ALA A 10 9.46 44.99 -26.21
C ALA A 10 8.81 43.59 -26.15
N ALA A 11 9.63 42.54 -26.03
CA ALA A 11 9.17 41.21 -25.75
C ALA A 11 8.84 41.11 -24.24
N SER A 12 7.54 41.13 -23.92
CA SER A 12 7.04 40.82 -22.57
C SER A 12 7.09 39.32 -22.35
N VAL A 13 8.08 38.89 -21.57
CA VAL A 13 8.12 37.50 -21.07
C VAL A 13 7.10 37.39 -19.94
N LEU A 14 5.96 36.77 -20.23
CA LEU A 14 4.94 36.41 -19.23
C LEU A 14 5.42 35.19 -18.46
N LEU A 15 6.01 35.40 -17.27
CA LEU A 15 6.35 34.34 -16.31
C LEU A 15 5.04 33.86 -15.68
N LEU A 16 4.52 32.72 -16.15
CA LEU A 16 3.46 31.98 -15.48
C LEU A 16 4.05 31.29 -14.24
N LEU A 17 3.93 31.96 -13.09
CA LEU A 17 4.14 31.35 -11.79
C LEU A 17 3.00 30.35 -11.54
N LEU A 18 3.28 29.07 -11.74
CA LEU A 18 2.45 27.98 -11.22
C LEU A 18 2.57 28.02 -9.67
N ALA A 19 1.69 28.79 -9.05
CA ALA A 19 1.48 28.71 -7.61
C ALA A 19 0.81 27.36 -7.31
N GLY A 20 1.60 26.34 -7.01
CA GLY A 20 1.12 25.14 -6.36
C GLY A 20 0.51 25.56 -5.02
N CYS A 21 -0.76 25.27 -4.80
CA CYS A 21 -1.42 25.46 -3.51
C CYS A 21 -0.75 24.54 -2.49
N GLN A 22 0.24 25.09 -1.79
CA GLN A 22 0.72 24.50 -0.53
C GLN A 22 -0.21 25.01 0.57
N SER A 23 -1.03 24.15 1.13
CA SER A 23 -1.79 24.47 2.33
C SER A 23 -0.81 24.49 3.51
N THR A 24 -0.41 25.69 3.94
CA THR A 24 0.29 25.89 5.20
C THR A 24 -0.75 26.03 6.31
N ASP A 25 -0.59 25.26 7.39
CA ASP A 25 -1.33 25.54 8.61
C ASP A 25 -0.77 26.80 9.29
N SER A 26 -1.47 27.29 10.33
CA SER A 26 -1.12 28.51 11.06
C SER A 26 0.25 28.47 11.77
N THR A 27 0.98 27.35 11.69
CA THR A 27 2.30 27.17 12.31
C THR A 27 3.45 27.25 11.29
N GLY A 28 3.15 27.43 9.99
CA GLY A 28 4.17 27.56 8.94
C GLY A 28 4.97 26.29 8.64
N VAL A 29 4.56 25.14 9.16
CA VAL A 29 5.21 23.86 8.90
C VAL A 29 4.66 23.27 7.61
N VAL A 30 5.54 23.11 6.62
CA VAL A 30 5.24 22.34 5.40
C VAL A 30 5.00 20.89 5.83
N ARG A 31 3.76 20.43 5.79
CA ARG A 31 3.45 19.01 5.98
C ARG A 31 3.98 18.25 4.77
N THR A 32 5.15 17.67 4.91
CA THR A 32 5.56 16.56 4.04
C THR A 32 4.58 15.42 4.25
N ASN A 33 4.05 14.83 3.18
CA ASN A 33 3.18 13.64 3.25
C ASN A 33 3.95 12.38 3.71
N GLU A 34 5.01 12.54 4.48
CA GLU A 34 5.65 11.44 5.18
C GLU A 34 4.74 11.04 6.35
N PRO A 35 4.42 9.75 6.48
CA PRO A 35 3.71 9.26 7.66
C PRO A 35 4.52 9.65 8.89
N ALA A 36 3.86 10.22 9.91
CA ALA A 36 4.51 10.58 11.16
C ALA A 36 5.32 9.38 11.69
N LYS A 37 6.49 9.64 12.30
CA LYS A 37 7.36 8.60 12.88
C LYS A 37 6.61 7.60 13.80
N GLY A 38 5.46 7.98 14.35
CA GLY A 38 4.59 7.13 15.16
C GLY A 38 3.95 5.94 14.42
N ASP A 39 3.81 6.01 13.10
CA ASP A 39 3.17 4.93 12.32
C ASP A 39 4.01 3.66 12.24
N TYR A 40 5.32 3.75 12.50
CA TYR A 40 6.23 2.60 12.45
C TYR A 40 6.43 1.90 13.79
N THR A 41 6.21 2.59 14.91
CA THR A 41 6.40 2.00 16.25
C THR A 41 5.42 0.86 16.51
N ALA A 42 4.16 1.01 16.08
CA ALA A 42 3.15 -0.03 16.24
C ALA A 42 3.47 -1.32 15.46
N PHE A 43 4.17 -1.22 14.32
CA PHE A 43 4.71 -2.40 13.62
C PHE A 43 5.89 -2.99 14.39
N GLY A 44 6.81 -2.16 14.91
CA GLY A 44 7.92 -2.60 15.75
C GLY A 44 7.43 -3.36 16.96
N ASP A 45 6.51 -2.80 17.75
CA ASP A 45 5.92 -3.45 18.92
C ASP A 45 5.30 -4.82 18.59
N THR A 46 4.81 -5.00 17.36
CA THR A 46 4.22 -6.26 16.92
C THR A 46 5.25 -7.26 16.42
N PHE A 47 6.28 -6.82 15.69
CA PHE A 47 7.17 -7.70 14.94
C PHE A 47 8.59 -7.79 15.50
N ASP A 48 9.13 -6.76 16.18
CA ASP A 48 10.48 -6.78 16.75
C ASP A 48 10.61 -7.79 17.92
N GLY A 49 9.49 -8.16 18.57
CA GLY A 49 9.45 -9.16 19.63
C GLY A 49 9.36 -10.62 19.16
N LEU A 50 9.17 -10.86 17.87
CA LEU A 50 9.10 -12.21 17.32
C LEU A 50 10.50 -12.79 17.16
N LYS A 51 10.97 -13.52 18.17
CA LYS A 51 12.27 -14.22 18.19
C LYS A 51 12.43 -15.36 17.18
N THR A 52 11.59 -15.45 16.19
CA THR A 52 11.40 -16.66 15.38
C THR A 52 12.25 -16.75 14.14
N VAL A 53 12.99 -15.68 13.77
CA VAL A 53 13.96 -15.74 12.68
C VAL A 53 15.27 -15.16 13.18
N SER A 54 16.11 -16.00 13.75
CA SER A 54 17.43 -15.64 14.30
C SER A 54 18.33 -14.92 13.29
N ASP A 55 17.97 -14.94 12.02
CA ASP A 55 18.80 -14.45 10.91
C ASP A 55 18.14 -13.34 10.08
N VAL A 56 17.01 -12.74 10.55
CA VAL A 56 16.34 -11.65 9.83
C VAL A 56 17.31 -10.50 9.52
N ASP A 57 18.31 -10.29 10.35
CA ASP A 57 19.29 -9.20 10.20
C ASP A 57 20.26 -9.39 9.02
N TYR A 58 20.39 -10.59 8.48
CA TYR A 58 21.28 -10.88 7.35
C TYR A 58 20.65 -10.69 5.97
N TYR A 59 19.31 -10.58 5.88
CA TYR A 59 18.67 -10.46 4.58
C TYR A 59 18.79 -9.05 4.01
N ALA A 60 19.19 -8.94 2.73
CA ALA A 60 18.92 -7.76 1.92
C ALA A 60 17.41 -7.61 1.67
N SER A 61 16.95 -6.43 1.24
CA SER A 61 15.51 -6.15 1.12
C SER A 61 14.76 -7.15 0.22
N ASP A 62 15.32 -7.48 -0.95
CA ASP A 62 14.77 -8.42 -1.93
C ASP A 62 14.74 -9.87 -1.40
N GLN A 63 15.80 -10.26 -0.68
CA GLN A 63 15.86 -11.55 0.02
C GLN A 63 14.82 -11.64 1.13
N ALA A 64 14.65 -10.57 1.92
CA ALA A 64 13.63 -10.50 2.96
C ALA A 64 12.22 -10.64 2.37
N VAL A 65 11.92 -9.99 1.25
CA VAL A 65 10.63 -10.12 0.54
C VAL A 65 10.42 -11.54 0.02
N THR A 66 11.46 -12.17 -0.52
CA THR A 66 11.38 -13.54 -1.05
C THR A 66 11.10 -14.55 0.05
N GLU A 67 11.83 -14.46 1.16
CA GLU A 67 11.61 -15.32 2.33
C GLU A 67 10.26 -15.04 2.98
N ALA A 68 9.85 -13.77 3.11
CA ALA A 68 8.54 -13.40 3.62
C ALA A 68 7.40 -14.07 2.82
N LYS A 69 7.50 -14.08 1.49
CA LYS A 69 6.53 -14.78 0.64
C LYS A 69 6.52 -16.30 0.88
N THR A 70 7.67 -16.87 1.19
CA THR A 70 7.79 -18.31 1.53
C THR A 70 7.13 -18.59 2.87
N GLN A 71 7.43 -17.79 3.90
CA GLN A 71 6.78 -17.91 5.21
C GLN A 71 5.26 -17.70 5.12
N PHE A 72 4.82 -16.74 4.31
CA PHE A 72 3.39 -16.48 4.10
C PHE A 72 2.67 -17.69 3.47
N ARG A 73 3.27 -18.32 2.44
CA ARG A 73 2.72 -19.55 1.82
C ARG A 73 2.69 -20.74 2.78
N SER A 74 3.65 -20.78 3.71
CA SER A 74 3.70 -21.78 4.79
C SER A 74 2.80 -21.43 5.99
N GLU A 75 1.95 -20.42 5.86
CA GLU A 75 1.02 -19.92 6.87
C GLU A 75 1.71 -19.38 8.15
N ASN A 76 3.01 -19.17 8.13
CA ASN A 76 3.78 -18.56 9.20
C ASN A 76 3.66 -17.03 9.16
N TYR A 77 2.44 -16.52 9.33
CA TYR A 77 2.11 -15.11 9.06
C TYR A 77 2.82 -14.10 9.96
N GLY A 78 3.12 -14.48 11.19
CA GLY A 78 3.94 -13.66 12.09
C GLY A 78 5.35 -13.44 11.54
N ASN A 79 6.01 -14.53 11.13
CA ASN A 79 7.36 -14.46 10.53
C ASN A 79 7.34 -13.74 9.18
N ALA A 80 6.33 -14.00 8.36
CA ALA A 80 6.13 -13.27 7.10
C ALA A 80 6.01 -11.77 7.35
N GLY A 81 5.20 -11.36 8.34
CA GLY A 81 5.03 -9.96 8.73
C GLY A 81 6.33 -9.31 9.20
N ALA A 82 7.12 -9.99 10.04
CA ALA A 82 8.41 -9.50 10.50
C ALA A 82 9.41 -9.27 9.34
N LEU A 83 9.47 -10.21 8.40
CA LEU A 83 10.32 -10.10 7.21
C LEU A 83 9.87 -9.00 6.26
N PHE A 84 8.55 -8.88 5.99
CA PHE A 84 8.02 -7.77 5.20
C PHE A 84 8.25 -6.43 5.90
N TYR A 85 8.04 -6.35 7.22
CA TYR A 85 8.33 -5.14 7.99
C TYR A 85 9.79 -4.73 7.86
N LYS A 86 10.72 -5.69 7.99
CA LYS A 86 12.14 -5.41 7.75
C LYS A 86 12.38 -4.90 6.34
N ALA A 87 11.80 -5.54 5.31
CA ALA A 87 11.94 -5.11 3.92
C ALA A 87 11.45 -3.66 3.73
N THR A 88 10.33 -3.26 4.35
CA THR A 88 9.86 -1.87 4.29
C THR A 88 10.79 -0.87 4.97
N ARG A 89 11.55 -1.29 5.97
CA ARG A 89 12.57 -0.43 6.61
C ARG A 89 13.81 -0.26 5.75
N LEU A 90 14.23 -1.32 5.05
CA LEU A 90 15.39 -1.30 4.16
C LEU A 90 15.07 -0.60 2.84
N ALA A 91 13.87 -0.78 2.32
CA ALA A 91 13.38 -0.19 1.07
C ALA A 91 11.97 0.42 1.27
N PRO A 92 11.87 1.63 1.84
CA PRO A 92 10.58 2.26 2.19
C PRO A 92 9.64 2.51 1.01
N ASN A 93 10.19 2.50 -0.21
CA ASN A 93 9.42 2.68 -1.45
C ASN A 93 9.09 1.37 -2.17
N ASP A 94 9.36 0.22 -1.57
CA ASP A 94 8.93 -1.07 -2.08
C ASP A 94 7.45 -1.31 -1.74
N GLY A 95 6.57 -1.01 -2.69
CA GLY A 95 5.12 -1.21 -2.55
C GLY A 95 4.73 -2.67 -2.39
N VAL A 96 5.52 -3.62 -2.91
CA VAL A 96 5.28 -5.06 -2.75
C VAL A 96 5.54 -5.49 -1.31
N ALA A 97 6.60 -4.97 -0.69
CA ALA A 97 6.88 -5.22 0.73
C ALA A 97 5.75 -4.70 1.62
N TRP A 98 5.25 -3.47 1.36
CA TRP A 98 4.11 -2.91 2.08
C TRP A 98 2.82 -3.72 1.89
N LEU A 99 2.56 -4.20 0.66
CA LEU A 99 1.40 -5.02 0.37
C LEU A 99 1.46 -6.37 1.09
N GLY A 100 2.64 -7.00 1.13
CA GLY A 100 2.88 -8.23 1.86
C GLY A 100 2.76 -8.07 3.38
N LEU A 101 3.27 -6.95 3.93
CA LEU A 101 3.11 -6.59 5.34
C LEU A 101 1.63 -6.45 5.69
N ALA A 102 0.84 -5.72 4.87
CA ALA A 102 -0.59 -5.57 5.08
C ALA A 102 -1.31 -6.92 5.11
N ALA A 103 -1.06 -7.77 4.13
CA ALA A 103 -1.64 -9.11 4.07
C ALA A 103 -1.26 -9.97 5.29
N SER A 104 -0.01 -9.87 5.77
CA SER A 104 0.43 -10.59 6.97
C SER A 104 -0.28 -10.10 8.24
N CYS A 105 -0.44 -8.77 8.38
CA CYS A 105 -1.20 -8.16 9.47
C CYS A 105 -2.66 -8.62 9.48
N ASP A 106 -3.30 -8.73 8.32
CA ASP A 106 -4.67 -9.26 8.20
C ASP A 106 -4.78 -10.70 8.74
N ARG A 107 -3.82 -11.55 8.40
CA ARG A 107 -3.84 -12.96 8.80
C ARG A 107 -3.62 -13.14 10.30
N ILE A 108 -2.88 -12.24 10.96
CA ILE A 108 -2.75 -12.20 12.42
C ILE A 108 -3.79 -11.31 13.10
N ARG A 109 -4.80 -10.82 12.33
CA ARG A 109 -5.93 -10.00 12.77
C ARG A 109 -5.55 -8.61 13.33
N ARG A 110 -4.38 -8.09 12.98
CA ARG A 110 -3.96 -6.73 13.26
C ARG A 110 -4.45 -5.80 12.13
N PHE A 111 -5.77 -5.64 12.08
CA PHE A 111 -6.42 -4.86 11.01
C PHE A 111 -6.08 -3.37 11.07
N ASP A 112 -5.78 -2.85 12.24
CA ASP A 112 -5.24 -1.51 12.46
C ASP A 112 -3.95 -1.28 11.66
N LEU A 113 -3.00 -2.21 11.77
CA LEU A 113 -1.72 -2.17 11.06
C LEU A 113 -1.88 -2.48 9.57
N SER A 114 -2.78 -3.40 9.22
CA SER A 114 -3.01 -3.71 7.81
C SER A 114 -3.54 -2.49 7.04
N ASP A 115 -4.45 -1.69 7.62
CA ASP A 115 -4.98 -0.48 7.00
C ASP A 115 -3.89 0.56 6.75
N LEU A 116 -2.96 0.76 7.69
CA LEU A 116 -1.80 1.63 7.51
C LEU A 116 -0.90 1.14 6.37
N ALA A 117 -0.59 -0.15 6.36
CA ALA A 117 0.28 -0.75 5.34
C ALA A 117 -0.38 -0.73 3.95
N TYR A 118 -1.70 -1.02 3.84
CA TYR A 118 -2.44 -0.86 2.58
C TYR A 118 -2.44 0.57 2.07
N SER A 119 -2.64 1.55 2.96
CA SER A 119 -2.56 2.95 2.59
C SER A 119 -1.19 3.31 1.98
N ARG A 120 -0.11 2.78 2.55
CA ARG A 120 1.24 2.99 2.01
C ARG A 120 1.44 2.25 0.68
N ALA A 121 1.02 0.99 0.60
CA ALA A 121 1.08 0.20 -0.63
C ALA A 121 0.35 0.89 -1.79
N TYR A 122 -0.85 1.45 -1.55
CA TYR A 122 -1.61 2.16 -2.56
C TYR A 122 -0.89 3.39 -3.10
N ARG A 123 -0.25 4.18 -2.24
CA ARG A 123 0.53 5.34 -2.68
C ARG A 123 1.72 4.97 -3.58
N LEU A 124 2.25 3.77 -3.43
CA LEU A 124 3.43 3.30 -4.17
C LEU A 124 3.07 2.52 -5.44
N LEU A 125 2.05 1.67 -5.37
CA LEU A 125 1.64 0.77 -6.46
C LEU A 125 0.48 1.33 -7.29
N GLY A 126 -0.33 2.24 -6.69
CA GLY A 126 -1.57 2.69 -7.29
C GLY A 126 -2.66 1.60 -7.28
N ALA A 127 -3.57 1.73 -8.22
CA ALA A 127 -4.73 0.85 -8.41
C ALA A 127 -4.34 -0.41 -9.20
N THR A 128 -3.71 -1.38 -8.56
CA THR A 128 -3.35 -2.67 -9.18
C THR A 128 -4.35 -3.78 -8.82
N PRO A 129 -4.48 -4.84 -9.64
CA PRO A 129 -5.35 -5.97 -9.33
C PRO A 129 -4.95 -6.66 -8.02
N GLU A 130 -3.65 -6.80 -7.75
CA GLU A 130 -3.12 -7.37 -6.51
C GLU A 130 -3.53 -6.55 -5.29
N TYR A 131 -3.45 -5.21 -5.38
CA TYR A 131 -3.88 -4.32 -4.32
C TYR A 131 -5.37 -4.53 -4.00
N TYR A 132 -6.24 -4.42 -5.00
CA TYR A 132 -7.67 -4.57 -4.78
C TYR A 132 -8.05 -5.98 -4.32
N ASN A 133 -7.40 -7.00 -4.85
CA ASN A 133 -7.62 -8.38 -4.41
C ASN A 133 -7.29 -8.57 -2.93
N ASN A 134 -6.15 -8.04 -2.47
CA ASN A 134 -5.75 -8.14 -1.07
C ASN A 134 -6.66 -7.32 -0.14
N VAL A 135 -7.01 -6.09 -0.51
CA VAL A 135 -7.97 -5.27 0.24
C VAL A 135 -9.36 -5.95 0.31
N GLY A 136 -9.80 -6.53 -0.79
CA GLY A 136 -11.04 -7.33 -0.82
C GLY A 136 -11.00 -8.50 0.17
N TYR A 137 -9.88 -9.21 0.22
CA TYR A 137 -9.67 -10.30 1.18
C TYR A 137 -9.62 -9.81 2.63
N SER A 138 -8.99 -8.68 2.90
CA SER A 138 -8.99 -8.01 4.20
C SER A 138 -10.43 -7.73 4.69
N TYR A 139 -11.26 -7.17 3.83
CA TYR A 139 -12.67 -6.92 4.16
C TYR A 139 -13.45 -8.23 4.37
N LEU A 140 -13.16 -9.27 3.60
CA LEU A 140 -13.77 -10.59 3.79
C LEU A 140 -13.43 -11.17 5.18
N LEU A 141 -12.18 -11.07 5.62
CA LEU A 141 -11.75 -11.51 6.97
C LEU A 141 -12.44 -10.74 8.10
N ARG A 142 -12.87 -9.50 7.83
CA ARG A 142 -13.61 -8.64 8.78
C ARG A 142 -15.12 -8.85 8.71
N GLY A 143 -15.62 -9.72 7.83
CA GLY A 143 -17.06 -9.91 7.58
C GLY A 143 -17.74 -8.78 6.82
N LYS A 144 -16.98 -7.83 6.26
CA LYS A 144 -17.47 -6.70 5.47
C LYS A 144 -17.67 -7.13 4.00
N LEU A 145 -18.73 -7.91 3.75
CA LEU A 145 -18.89 -8.63 2.49
C LEU A 145 -19.16 -7.72 1.29
N GLN A 146 -19.82 -6.57 1.48
CA GLN A 146 -20.08 -5.62 0.39
C GLN A 146 -18.80 -4.92 -0.05
N GLU A 147 -17.98 -4.47 0.89
CA GLU A 147 -16.67 -3.88 0.63
C GLU A 147 -15.72 -4.89 0.00
N ALA A 148 -15.74 -6.14 0.48
CA ALA A 148 -14.98 -7.24 -0.12
C ALA A 148 -15.37 -7.43 -1.59
N ARG A 149 -16.68 -7.49 -1.89
CA ARG A 149 -17.21 -7.63 -3.24
C ARG A 149 -16.75 -6.48 -4.16
N SER A 150 -16.90 -5.24 -3.68
CA SER A 150 -16.50 -4.06 -4.46
C SER A 150 -15.03 -4.12 -4.85
N ASN A 151 -14.15 -4.51 -3.93
CA ASN A 151 -12.73 -4.59 -4.21
C ASN A 151 -12.36 -5.78 -5.10
N PHE A 152 -12.95 -6.97 -4.91
CA PHE A 152 -12.72 -8.10 -5.81
C PHE A 152 -13.20 -7.83 -7.24
N LEU A 153 -14.30 -7.10 -7.42
CA LEU A 153 -14.76 -6.72 -8.75
C LEU A 153 -13.79 -5.74 -9.42
N LYS A 154 -13.24 -4.75 -8.71
CA LYS A 154 -12.19 -3.89 -9.24
C LYS A 154 -10.93 -4.68 -9.64
N ALA A 155 -10.54 -5.67 -8.84
CA ALA A 155 -9.43 -6.55 -9.18
C ALA A 155 -9.75 -7.35 -10.47
N TYR A 156 -10.98 -7.86 -10.58
CA TYR A 156 -11.43 -8.61 -11.75
C TYR A 156 -11.48 -7.75 -13.02
N GLU A 157 -11.95 -6.50 -12.94
CA GLU A 157 -11.95 -5.56 -14.05
C GLU A 157 -10.53 -5.28 -14.59
N LEU A 158 -9.53 -5.25 -13.69
CA LEU A 158 -8.14 -5.04 -14.07
C LEU A 158 -7.43 -6.31 -14.55
N ALA A 159 -7.82 -7.48 -14.03
CA ALA A 159 -7.22 -8.78 -14.36
C ALA A 159 -8.29 -9.90 -14.42
N PRO A 160 -9.12 -9.94 -15.47
CA PRO A 160 -10.27 -10.87 -15.54
C PRO A 160 -9.86 -12.36 -15.62
N ASN A 161 -8.63 -12.64 -16.02
CA ASN A 161 -8.10 -14.01 -16.14
C ASN A 161 -7.23 -14.43 -14.94
N ASP A 162 -7.14 -13.61 -13.88
CA ASP A 162 -6.39 -13.99 -12.68
C ASP A 162 -7.18 -15.05 -11.87
N PRO A 163 -6.64 -16.27 -11.71
CA PRO A 163 -7.32 -17.33 -10.98
C PRO A 163 -7.47 -17.01 -9.48
N THR A 164 -6.60 -16.18 -8.90
CA THR A 164 -6.68 -15.76 -7.50
C THR A 164 -7.91 -14.89 -7.27
N VAL A 165 -8.14 -13.93 -8.16
CA VAL A 165 -9.32 -13.05 -8.10
C VAL A 165 -10.60 -13.85 -8.28
N ALA A 166 -10.63 -14.75 -9.26
CA ALA A 166 -11.78 -15.64 -9.49
C ALA A 166 -12.08 -16.52 -8.27
N ASN A 167 -11.06 -17.11 -7.65
CA ASN A 167 -11.21 -17.92 -6.45
C ASN A 167 -11.74 -17.11 -5.25
N ASN A 168 -11.28 -15.86 -5.08
CA ASN A 168 -11.75 -15.00 -4.00
C ASN A 168 -13.20 -14.54 -4.19
N LEU A 169 -13.65 -14.29 -5.43
CA LEU A 169 -15.06 -14.03 -5.73
C LEU A 169 -15.94 -15.27 -5.42
N LYS A 170 -15.44 -16.48 -5.73
CA LYS A 170 -16.13 -17.72 -5.38
C LYS A 170 -16.20 -17.93 -3.87
N LEU A 171 -15.12 -17.66 -3.15
CA LEU A 171 -15.06 -17.73 -1.68
C LEU A 171 -16.07 -16.77 -1.06
N LEU A 172 -16.11 -15.52 -1.52
CA LEU A 172 -17.09 -14.52 -1.09
C LEU A 172 -18.52 -15.00 -1.31
N SER A 173 -18.86 -15.54 -2.49
CA SER A 173 -20.20 -16.02 -2.79
C SER A 173 -20.62 -17.19 -1.89
N SER A 174 -19.67 -18.03 -1.49
CA SER A 174 -19.90 -19.11 -0.54
C SER A 174 -20.18 -18.60 0.88
N SER A 175 -19.43 -17.55 1.29
CA SER A 175 -19.62 -16.89 2.60
C SER A 175 -21.01 -16.25 2.71
N VAL A 176 -21.47 -15.57 1.66
CA VAL A 176 -22.83 -14.98 1.64
C VAL A 176 -23.90 -16.09 1.78
N ARG A 177 -23.84 -17.17 0.99
CA ARG A 177 -24.80 -18.27 1.06
C ARG A 177 -24.86 -18.95 2.43
N ASN A 178 -23.73 -19.04 3.13
CA ASN A 178 -23.69 -19.64 4.45
C ASN A 178 -24.42 -18.78 5.49
N ILE A 179 -24.30 -17.45 5.39
CA ILE A 179 -25.01 -16.50 6.28
C ILE A 179 -26.53 -16.54 6.03
N GLU A 180 -26.96 -16.64 4.77
CA GLU A 180 -28.38 -16.72 4.42
C GLU A 180 -29.07 -18.00 4.93
N ARG A 181 -28.32 -19.05 5.28
CA ARG A 181 -28.82 -20.33 5.75
C ARG A 181 -28.76 -20.51 7.27
N SER A 182 -28.09 -19.60 7.98
CA SER A 182 -27.94 -19.60 9.43
C SER A 182 -29.02 -18.76 10.12
#